data_167554c09fecf46bf277a4831a9818ea
#
_entry.id   167554c09fecf46bf277a4831a9818ea
#
_cell.length_a   1.000
_cell.length_b   1.000
_cell.length_c   1.000
_cell.angle_alpha   90.00
_cell.angle_beta   90.00
_cell.angle_gamma   90.00
#
_symmetry.space_group_name_H-M   'P 1'
#
loop_
_entity.id
_entity.type
_entity.pdbx_description
1 polymer ?
#
loop_
_entity_poly.entity_id
_entity_poly.type
_entity_poly.pdbx_seq_one_letter_code
_entity_poly.pdbx_strand_id
1 'polypeptide(L)'
;MTEVVDSVYSAAIDLWIEVGSAYENPENSGVSHCIEHMLFKGTKNRTSERLMEEIEDVGGMLSASTSRELTKLYGHVLGESLPVAVDIILDMAKSPLMAAEDLELERKVILDEIEMYEDDPGDVAQELVYSRMWEGSPQAMPITGDARAVKKISVEMLQEHFQKYFRPERMIVSVAGSFDEDATIAALSQGLGSLEGSASKAYERPTVPEVKAFKELIDWDTEMAQLIMAMPGLSTLHRLQPALLVLDLCLTTSASSRLFKEVREKRGLAYNIGSLQHSYRDSGLYGVAAAVSPAKAEAVLELVLAELALLKKEGLSEREILRAKSQLRTDLLMDKESMSARSTGNA
;
A
#
# COMPACT_ATOMS: atom_id res chain seq x y z
N MET A 1 -19.41 4.05 1.43
CA MET A 1 -19.91 3.05 0.45
C MET A 1 -20.27 1.80 1.23
N THR A 2 -21.42 1.18 0.96
CA THR A 2 -21.91 0.01 1.72
C THR A 2 -22.29 -1.11 0.74
N GLU A 3 -21.99 -2.34 1.11
CA GLU A 3 -22.38 -3.56 0.37
C GLU A 3 -22.86 -4.62 1.36
N VAL A 4 -24.18 -4.78 1.47
CA VAL A 4 -24.78 -5.79 2.35
C VAL A 4 -24.73 -7.17 1.68
N VAL A 5 -24.25 -8.16 2.43
CA VAL A 5 -24.12 -9.56 1.98
C VAL A 5 -24.74 -10.47 3.03
N ASP A 6 -26.03 -10.81 2.86
CA ASP A 6 -26.83 -11.55 3.85
C ASP A 6 -26.37 -13.01 4.07
N SER A 7 -25.58 -13.55 3.15
CA SER A 7 -25.14 -14.96 3.18
C SER A 7 -23.87 -15.22 4.00
N VAL A 8 -23.32 -14.21 4.64
CA VAL A 8 -22.10 -14.30 5.47
C VAL A 8 -22.38 -13.86 6.89
N TYR A 9 -21.46 -14.20 7.80
CA TYR A 9 -21.54 -13.77 9.21
C TYR A 9 -20.63 -12.60 9.52
N SER A 10 -19.65 -12.33 8.69
CA SER A 10 -18.63 -11.30 8.92
C SER A 10 -18.99 -9.97 8.25
N ALA A 11 -18.39 -8.90 8.78
CA ALA A 11 -18.36 -7.59 8.16
C ALA A 11 -16.93 -7.03 8.20
N ALA A 12 -16.56 -6.31 7.15
CA ALA A 12 -15.31 -5.56 7.07
C ALA A 12 -15.61 -4.08 6.89
N ILE A 13 -14.83 -3.24 7.56
CA ILE A 13 -14.87 -1.79 7.43
C ILE A 13 -13.49 -1.27 7.10
N ASP A 14 -13.39 -0.40 6.12
CA ASP A 14 -12.19 0.32 5.73
C ASP A 14 -12.46 1.83 5.77
N LEU A 15 -11.65 2.57 6.50
CA LEU A 15 -11.57 4.02 6.43
C LEU A 15 -10.27 4.40 5.71
N TRP A 16 -10.42 4.95 4.52
CA TRP A 16 -9.32 5.45 3.70
C TRP A 16 -9.17 6.95 3.89
N ILE A 17 -7.95 7.41 4.07
CA ILE A 17 -7.59 8.81 4.18
C ILE A 17 -6.58 9.13 3.08
N GLU A 18 -6.85 10.17 2.28
CA GLU A 18 -5.98 10.62 1.20
C GLU A 18 -4.77 11.37 1.78
N VAL A 19 -3.86 10.62 2.37
CA VAL A 19 -2.58 11.07 2.92
C VAL A 19 -1.62 9.89 3.06
N GLY A 20 -0.34 10.14 2.81
CA GLY A 20 0.76 9.20 2.93
C GLY A 20 2.08 9.90 2.66
N SER A 21 3.18 9.18 2.42
CA SER A 21 4.50 9.79 2.28
C SER A 21 4.62 10.77 1.11
N ALA A 22 3.80 10.65 0.07
CA ALA A 22 3.76 11.62 -1.04
C ALA A 22 3.18 13.00 -0.65
N TYR A 23 2.67 13.15 0.56
CA TYR A 23 2.17 14.42 1.13
C TYR A 23 3.17 15.07 2.09
N GLU A 24 4.35 14.50 2.17
CA GLU A 24 5.44 14.92 3.04
C GLU A 24 6.48 15.74 2.30
N ASN A 25 7.43 16.25 3.05
CA ASN A 25 8.64 16.89 2.55
C ASN A 25 9.85 16.36 3.33
N PRO A 26 11.10 16.65 2.92
CA PRO A 26 12.28 16.13 3.61
C PRO A 26 12.39 16.46 5.11
N GLU A 27 11.70 17.50 5.57
CA GLU A 27 11.78 17.91 6.98
C GLU A 27 10.84 17.10 7.88
N ASN A 28 9.74 16.58 7.32
CA ASN A 28 8.73 15.80 8.04
C ASN A 28 8.54 14.38 7.48
N SER A 29 9.54 13.86 6.78
CA SER A 29 9.54 12.52 6.21
C SER A 29 9.26 11.46 7.28
N GLY A 30 8.23 10.62 7.04
CA GLY A 30 7.75 9.59 7.95
C GLY A 30 6.65 10.05 8.90
N VAL A 31 6.17 11.30 8.81
CA VAL A 31 5.13 11.81 9.71
C VAL A 31 3.81 11.06 9.54
N SER A 32 3.43 10.66 8.33
CA SER A 32 2.20 9.89 8.07
C SER A 32 2.26 8.50 8.69
N HIS A 33 3.39 7.82 8.54
CA HIS A 33 3.63 6.52 9.15
C HIS A 33 3.69 6.62 10.69
N CYS A 34 4.34 7.64 11.21
CA CYS A 34 4.35 7.90 12.64
C CYS A 34 2.94 8.17 13.20
N ILE A 35 2.08 8.89 12.46
CA ILE A 35 0.67 9.05 12.84
C ILE A 35 -0.05 7.70 12.87
N GLU A 36 0.15 6.83 11.90
CA GLU A 36 -0.42 5.48 11.90
C GLU A 36 -0.13 4.74 13.21
N HIS A 37 1.14 4.69 13.65
CA HIS A 37 1.53 4.11 14.94
C HIS A 37 0.83 4.79 16.12
N MET A 38 0.79 6.13 16.10
CA MET A 38 0.19 6.92 17.18
C MET A 38 -1.32 6.79 17.28
N LEU A 39 -2.03 6.39 16.20
CA LEU A 39 -3.47 6.13 16.24
C LEU A 39 -3.84 5.00 17.22
N PHE A 40 -2.93 4.04 17.46
CA PHE A 40 -3.12 2.93 18.40
C PHE A 40 -2.70 3.26 19.84
N LYS A 41 -2.15 4.45 20.12
CA LYS A 41 -1.68 4.86 21.46
C LYS A 41 -2.77 5.53 22.31
N GLY A 42 -4.01 5.39 21.89
CA GLY A 42 -5.18 5.87 22.60
C GLY A 42 -5.79 7.11 22.00
N THR A 43 -7.00 7.35 22.43
CA THR A 43 -7.84 8.48 22.04
C THR A 43 -8.24 9.28 23.28
N LYS A 44 -8.98 10.36 23.12
CA LYS A 44 -9.58 11.09 24.25
C LYS A 44 -10.58 10.23 25.06
N ASN A 45 -11.11 9.18 24.47
CA ASN A 45 -12.14 8.32 25.06
C ASN A 45 -11.61 6.95 25.53
N ARG A 46 -10.48 6.50 24.97
CA ARG A 46 -9.94 5.15 25.19
C ARG A 46 -8.43 5.18 25.40
N THR A 47 -7.93 4.39 26.36
CA THR A 47 -6.50 4.07 26.43
C THR A 47 -6.11 3.14 25.27
N SER A 48 -4.81 2.98 25.02
CA SER A 48 -4.29 2.03 24.02
C SER A 48 -4.75 0.60 24.29
N GLU A 49 -4.67 0.15 25.54
CA GLU A 49 -5.12 -1.19 25.94
C GLU A 49 -6.61 -1.38 25.66
N ARG A 50 -7.43 -0.40 26.06
CA ARG A 50 -8.88 -0.47 25.87
C ARG A 50 -9.31 -0.48 24.38
N LEU A 51 -8.59 0.21 23.51
CA LEU A 51 -8.83 0.12 22.07
C LEU A 51 -8.72 -1.30 21.55
N MET A 52 -7.66 -2.01 21.99
CA MET A 52 -7.41 -3.39 21.57
C MET A 52 -8.35 -4.38 22.28
N GLU A 53 -8.56 -4.22 23.58
CA GLU A 53 -9.48 -5.08 24.34
C GLU A 53 -10.90 -5.04 23.79
N GLU A 54 -11.45 -3.86 23.50
CA GLU A 54 -12.83 -3.72 22.99
C GLU A 54 -13.04 -4.41 21.62
N ILE A 55 -12.05 -4.42 20.75
CA ILE A 55 -12.15 -5.13 19.46
C ILE A 55 -11.90 -6.63 19.61
N GLU A 56 -10.99 -7.03 20.49
CA GLU A 56 -10.69 -8.43 20.77
C GLU A 56 -11.82 -9.11 21.55
N ASP A 57 -12.50 -8.41 22.46
CA ASP A 57 -13.66 -8.91 23.21
C ASP A 57 -14.81 -9.36 22.29
N VAL A 58 -14.93 -8.75 21.11
CA VAL A 58 -15.91 -9.17 20.10
C VAL A 58 -15.32 -10.12 19.06
N GLY A 59 -14.10 -10.62 19.27
CA GLY A 59 -13.41 -11.52 18.35
C GLY A 59 -13.01 -10.85 17.04
N GLY A 60 -12.87 -9.53 17.04
CA GLY A 60 -12.53 -8.73 15.89
C GLY A 60 -11.03 -8.51 15.70
N MET A 61 -10.67 -7.91 14.57
CA MET A 61 -9.35 -7.47 14.24
C MET A 61 -9.39 -6.01 13.80
N LEU A 62 -8.43 -5.22 14.25
CA LEU A 62 -8.23 -3.84 13.84
C LEU A 62 -6.77 -3.63 13.45
N SER A 63 -6.54 -2.93 12.34
CA SER A 63 -5.18 -2.62 11.88
C SER A 63 -5.18 -1.33 11.06
N ALA A 64 -3.99 -0.86 10.72
CA ALA A 64 -3.79 0.28 9.82
C ALA A 64 -2.65 -0.01 8.85
N SER A 65 -2.55 0.80 7.81
CA SER A 65 -1.42 0.79 6.89
C SER A 65 -1.26 2.15 6.24
N THR A 66 -0.02 2.54 6.02
CA THR A 66 0.35 3.75 5.29
C THR A 66 1.03 3.37 3.98
N SER A 67 0.62 4.02 2.91
CA SER A 67 1.26 3.94 1.59
C SER A 67 1.80 5.31 1.18
N ARG A 68 2.23 5.45 -0.05
CA ARG A 68 2.65 6.77 -0.55
C ARG A 68 1.51 7.77 -0.66
N GLU A 69 0.30 7.32 -1.03
CA GLU A 69 -0.83 8.24 -1.29
C GLU A 69 -1.96 8.14 -0.26
N LEU A 70 -2.03 7.04 0.50
CA LEU A 70 -3.17 6.70 1.33
C LEU A 70 -2.73 6.17 2.69
N THR A 71 -3.48 6.53 3.73
CA THR A 71 -3.49 5.84 5.03
C THR A 71 -4.83 5.15 5.19
N LYS A 72 -4.83 3.90 5.65
CA LYS A 72 -6.01 3.07 5.81
C LYS A 72 -6.12 2.58 7.24
N LEU A 73 -7.27 2.78 7.88
CA LEU A 73 -7.69 2.07 9.08
C LEU A 73 -8.71 1.02 8.68
N TYR A 74 -8.56 -0.22 9.14
CA TYR A 74 -9.48 -1.27 8.75
C TYR A 74 -9.75 -2.26 9.88
N GLY A 75 -10.97 -2.79 9.88
CA GLY A 75 -11.41 -3.78 10.85
C GLY A 75 -12.20 -4.91 10.20
N HIS A 76 -12.12 -6.09 10.83
CA HIS A 76 -12.87 -7.26 10.43
C HIS A 76 -13.49 -7.90 11.67
N VAL A 77 -14.81 -8.05 11.67
CA VAL A 77 -15.60 -8.50 12.82
C VAL A 77 -16.75 -9.41 12.39
N LEU A 78 -17.47 -10.00 13.33
CA LEU A 78 -18.82 -10.51 13.06
C LEU A 78 -19.77 -9.33 12.77
N GLY A 79 -20.76 -9.53 11.90
CA GLY A 79 -21.66 -8.46 11.50
C GLY A 79 -22.39 -7.78 12.65
N GLU A 80 -22.82 -8.56 13.66
CA GLU A 80 -23.45 -8.03 14.89
C GLU A 80 -22.51 -7.11 15.71
N SER A 81 -21.19 -7.27 15.53
CA SER A 81 -20.16 -6.49 16.22
C SER A 81 -19.65 -5.30 15.41
N LEU A 82 -20.13 -5.11 14.19
CA LEU A 82 -19.72 -3.98 13.34
C LEU A 82 -19.84 -2.61 14.02
N PRO A 83 -20.90 -2.32 14.82
CA PRO A 83 -20.99 -1.05 15.54
C PRO A 83 -19.80 -0.74 16.44
N VAL A 84 -19.18 -1.76 17.05
CA VAL A 84 -17.97 -1.61 17.88
C VAL A 84 -16.79 -1.17 17.02
N ALA A 85 -16.54 -1.86 15.89
CA ALA A 85 -15.47 -1.51 14.97
C ALA A 85 -15.64 -0.10 14.37
N VAL A 86 -16.88 0.28 14.01
CA VAL A 86 -17.22 1.63 13.53
C VAL A 86 -16.88 2.68 14.57
N ASP A 87 -17.30 2.48 15.82
CA ASP A 87 -17.08 3.44 16.91
C ASP A 87 -15.59 3.62 17.21
N ILE A 88 -14.81 2.51 17.27
CA ILE A 88 -13.37 2.55 17.51
C ILE A 88 -12.64 3.27 16.36
N ILE A 89 -12.90 2.90 15.09
CA ILE A 89 -12.24 3.53 13.93
C ILE A 89 -12.55 5.02 13.86
N LEU A 90 -13.79 5.40 14.11
CA LEU A 90 -14.18 6.81 14.14
C LEU A 90 -13.51 7.57 15.30
N ASP A 91 -13.35 6.94 16.46
CA ASP A 91 -12.69 7.56 17.62
C ASP A 91 -11.20 7.79 17.34
N MET A 92 -10.51 6.79 16.77
CA MET A 92 -9.12 6.89 16.33
C MET A 92 -8.92 7.99 15.28
N ALA A 93 -9.82 8.07 14.29
CA ALA A 93 -9.73 9.07 13.21
C ALA A 93 -10.08 10.50 13.65
N LYS A 94 -10.74 10.67 14.80
CA LYS A 94 -11.23 11.98 15.26
C LYS A 94 -10.38 12.61 16.35
N SER A 95 -9.91 11.80 17.29
CA SER A 95 -9.37 12.31 18.55
C SER A 95 -8.21 11.50 19.13
N PRO A 96 -7.20 11.12 18.34
CA PRO A 96 -6.03 10.46 18.87
C PRO A 96 -5.31 11.37 19.88
N LEU A 97 -4.72 10.77 20.92
CA LEU A 97 -4.03 11.53 21.98
C LEU A 97 -2.71 12.14 21.50
N MET A 98 -1.92 11.38 20.73
CA MET A 98 -0.58 11.76 20.26
C MET A 98 0.29 12.29 21.43
N ALA A 99 0.34 11.53 22.54
CA ALA A 99 1.09 11.94 23.70
C ALA A 99 2.60 11.89 23.45
N ALA A 100 3.34 12.84 24.06
CA ALA A 100 4.78 12.95 23.86
C ALA A 100 5.55 11.69 24.33
N GLU A 101 5.09 11.08 25.41
CA GLU A 101 5.70 9.85 25.95
C GLU A 101 5.55 8.67 24.99
N ASP A 102 4.36 8.52 24.38
CA ASP A 102 4.10 7.48 23.40
C ASP A 102 4.90 7.72 22.11
N LEU A 103 5.02 8.98 21.68
CA LEU A 103 5.84 9.33 20.52
C LEU A 103 7.31 8.93 20.72
N GLU A 104 7.87 9.12 21.91
CA GLU A 104 9.25 8.72 22.20
C GLU A 104 9.44 7.19 22.21
N LEU A 105 8.41 6.44 22.58
CA LEU A 105 8.42 4.97 22.49
C LEU A 105 8.32 4.52 21.02
N GLU A 106 7.32 5.03 20.29
CA GLU A 106 7.08 4.65 18.88
C GLU A 106 8.22 5.11 17.97
N ARG A 107 8.85 6.24 18.24
CA ARG A 107 10.05 6.67 17.53
C ARG A 107 11.14 5.60 17.50
N LYS A 108 11.35 4.89 18.62
CA LYS A 108 12.34 3.81 18.67
C LYS A 108 11.90 2.64 17.79
N VAL A 109 10.62 2.26 17.90
CA VAL A 109 10.05 1.17 17.07
C VAL A 109 10.18 1.50 15.59
N ILE A 110 9.84 2.73 15.17
CA ILE A 110 9.95 3.16 13.79
C ILE A 110 11.41 3.20 13.32
N LEU A 111 12.34 3.61 14.17
CA LEU A 111 13.76 3.60 13.83
C LEU A 111 14.30 2.18 13.69
N ASP A 112 13.88 1.26 14.55
CA ASP A 112 14.23 -0.17 14.44
C ASP A 112 13.62 -0.78 13.16
N GLU A 113 12.41 -0.37 12.79
CA GLU A 113 11.77 -0.77 11.54
C GLU A 113 12.52 -0.23 10.31
N ILE A 114 12.96 1.02 10.32
CA ILE A 114 13.79 1.60 9.25
C ILE A 114 15.10 0.80 9.12
N GLU A 115 15.78 0.49 10.23
CA GLU A 115 17.00 -0.32 10.23
C GLU A 115 16.77 -1.71 9.65
N MET A 116 15.63 -2.34 9.98
CA MET A 116 15.23 -3.64 9.41
C MET A 116 15.08 -3.58 7.88
N TYR A 117 14.46 -2.54 7.34
CA TYR A 117 14.35 -2.33 5.88
C TYR A 117 15.69 -1.99 5.23
N GLU A 118 16.55 -1.22 5.92
CA GLU A 118 17.89 -0.88 5.45
C GLU A 118 18.82 -2.12 5.45
N ASP A 119 18.53 -3.14 6.23
CA ASP A 119 19.27 -4.40 6.29
C ASP A 119 18.83 -5.44 5.24
N ASP A 120 17.66 -5.27 4.59
CA ASP A 120 17.20 -6.17 3.54
C ASP A 120 17.62 -5.65 2.14
N PRO A 121 18.45 -6.40 1.41
CA PRO A 121 18.91 -5.98 0.07
C PRO A 121 17.78 -5.81 -0.95
N GLY A 122 16.68 -6.54 -0.78
CA GLY A 122 15.49 -6.44 -1.65
C GLY A 122 14.76 -5.13 -1.45
N ASP A 123 14.53 -4.76 -0.20
CA ASP A 123 13.87 -3.51 0.17
C ASP A 123 14.73 -2.30 -0.21
N VAL A 124 16.03 -2.35 0.04
CA VAL A 124 16.98 -1.30 -0.38
C VAL A 124 16.99 -1.13 -1.90
N ALA A 125 17.02 -2.22 -2.66
CA ALA A 125 16.98 -2.15 -4.12
C ALA A 125 15.66 -1.59 -4.63
N GLN A 126 14.54 -1.95 -4.00
CA GLN A 126 13.22 -1.44 -4.35
C GLN A 126 13.08 0.05 -4.01
N GLU A 127 13.51 0.48 -2.83
CA GLU A 127 13.44 1.87 -2.42
C GLU A 127 14.35 2.77 -3.28
N LEU A 128 15.52 2.25 -3.69
CA LEU A 128 16.38 2.92 -4.67
C LEU A 128 15.64 3.17 -6.00
N VAL A 129 14.89 2.17 -6.50
CA VAL A 129 14.09 2.35 -7.72
C VAL A 129 13.05 3.45 -7.54
N TYR A 130 12.34 3.48 -6.42
CA TYR A 130 11.35 4.54 -6.16
C TYR A 130 12.02 5.92 -6.09
N SER A 131 13.12 6.04 -5.37
CA SER A 131 13.84 7.31 -5.20
C SER A 131 14.35 7.86 -6.54
N ARG A 132 14.76 6.98 -7.46
CA ARG A 132 15.25 7.38 -8.80
C ARG A 132 14.14 7.62 -9.79
N MET A 133 13.08 6.80 -9.77
CA MET A 133 11.94 6.95 -10.68
C MET A 133 11.23 8.28 -10.46
N TRP A 134 11.13 8.73 -9.22
CA TRP A 134 10.43 9.96 -8.85
C TRP A 134 11.34 11.02 -8.22
N GLU A 135 12.62 11.03 -8.60
CA GLU A 135 13.61 11.98 -8.08
C GLU A 135 13.11 13.43 -8.18
N GLY A 136 13.13 14.15 -7.07
CA GLY A 136 12.62 15.51 -6.96
C GLY A 136 11.10 15.65 -6.80
N SER A 137 10.38 14.53 -6.68
CA SER A 137 8.94 14.49 -6.37
C SER A 137 8.73 13.92 -4.96
N PRO A 138 7.67 14.33 -4.24
CA PRO A 138 7.29 13.73 -2.98
C PRO A 138 7.05 12.21 -3.05
N GLN A 139 6.69 11.68 -4.21
CA GLN A 139 6.55 10.23 -4.41
C GLN A 139 7.86 9.44 -4.24
N ALA A 140 9.01 10.11 -4.30
CA ALA A 140 10.30 9.50 -3.98
C ALA A 140 10.52 9.30 -2.48
N MET A 141 9.66 9.88 -1.62
CA MET A 141 9.81 9.78 -0.17
C MET A 141 9.52 8.35 0.31
N PRO A 142 10.38 7.77 1.16
CA PRO A 142 10.13 6.47 1.77
C PRO A 142 8.90 6.54 2.69
N ILE A 143 8.14 5.45 2.77
CA ILE A 143 6.92 5.40 3.59
C ILE A 143 7.26 5.50 5.07
N THR A 144 8.27 4.77 5.53
CA THR A 144 8.75 4.79 6.92
C THR A 144 9.43 6.10 7.31
N GLY A 145 9.81 6.90 6.31
CA GLY A 145 10.53 8.14 6.47
C GLY A 145 12.06 7.97 6.49
N ASP A 146 12.76 9.11 6.48
CA ASP A 146 14.20 9.18 6.71
C ASP A 146 14.51 9.17 8.21
N ALA A 147 15.45 8.35 8.66
CA ALA A 147 15.79 8.21 10.07
C ALA A 147 16.19 9.54 10.76
N ARG A 148 16.75 10.50 10.01
CA ARG A 148 17.10 11.83 10.57
C ARG A 148 15.87 12.71 10.73
N ALA A 149 14.89 12.60 9.83
CA ALA A 149 13.63 13.32 9.93
C ALA A 149 12.78 12.73 11.06
N VAL A 150 12.64 11.38 11.11
CA VAL A 150 11.89 10.68 12.17
C VAL A 150 12.40 11.03 13.58
N LYS A 151 13.72 11.17 13.77
CA LYS A 151 14.30 11.63 15.04
C LYS A 151 13.86 13.04 15.46
N LYS A 152 13.37 13.86 14.54
CA LYS A 152 12.96 15.25 14.77
C LYS A 152 11.45 15.45 14.79
N ILE A 153 10.65 14.44 14.41
CA ILE A 153 9.19 14.53 14.44
C ILE A 153 8.75 14.90 15.86
N SER A 154 7.99 15.97 16.00
CA SER A 154 7.42 16.42 17.27
C SER A 154 5.91 16.20 17.31
N VAL A 155 5.34 16.30 18.51
CA VAL A 155 3.88 16.23 18.69
C VAL A 155 3.17 17.32 17.88
N GLU A 156 3.74 18.51 17.80
CA GLU A 156 3.20 19.62 17.02
C GLU A 156 3.17 19.28 15.53
N MET A 157 4.24 18.66 14.99
CA MET A 157 4.28 18.21 13.58
C MET A 157 3.22 17.14 13.29
N LEU A 158 3.05 16.18 14.21
CA LEU A 158 1.97 15.17 14.10
C LEU A 158 0.60 15.83 14.09
N GLN A 159 0.34 16.74 15.03
CA GLN A 159 -0.93 17.43 15.14
C GLN A 159 -1.23 18.32 13.93
N GLU A 160 -0.25 19.06 13.42
CA GLU A 160 -0.39 19.88 12.21
C GLU A 160 -0.71 19.02 10.99
N HIS A 161 0.02 17.91 10.81
CA HIS A 161 -0.22 16.98 9.70
C HIS A 161 -1.59 16.30 9.81
N PHE A 162 -1.93 15.83 11.00
CA PHE A 162 -3.23 15.23 11.28
C PHE A 162 -4.38 16.21 11.00
N GLN A 163 -4.33 17.43 11.56
CA GLN A 163 -5.35 18.45 11.34
C GLN A 163 -5.48 18.87 9.88
N LYS A 164 -4.40 18.82 9.12
CA LYS A 164 -4.40 19.17 7.69
C LYS A 164 -5.05 18.12 6.82
N TYR A 165 -4.87 16.83 7.14
CA TYR A 165 -5.22 15.74 6.22
C TYR A 165 -6.34 14.80 6.71
N PHE A 166 -6.51 14.62 8.02
CA PHE A 166 -7.58 13.76 8.57
C PHE A 166 -8.90 14.53 8.62
N ARG A 167 -9.48 14.74 7.44
CA ARG A 167 -10.68 15.57 7.22
C ARG A 167 -11.71 14.81 6.40
N PRO A 168 -13.03 15.04 6.62
CA PRO A 168 -14.09 14.31 5.94
C PRO A 168 -13.98 14.33 4.41
N GLU A 169 -13.58 15.45 3.84
CA GLU A 169 -13.42 15.63 2.39
C GLU A 169 -12.28 14.80 1.76
N ARG A 170 -11.43 14.19 2.61
CA ARG A 170 -10.32 13.31 2.22
C ARG A 170 -10.54 11.87 2.65
N MET A 171 -11.73 11.55 3.15
CA MET A 171 -12.02 10.24 3.70
C MET A 171 -13.05 9.50 2.85
N ILE A 172 -12.80 8.22 2.66
CA ILE A 172 -13.77 7.27 2.11
C ILE A 172 -13.94 6.17 3.14
N VAL A 173 -15.19 5.89 3.52
CA VAL A 173 -15.52 4.70 4.31
C VAL A 173 -16.18 3.68 3.41
N SER A 174 -15.69 2.47 3.45
CA SER A 174 -16.30 1.32 2.80
C SER A 174 -16.63 0.24 3.82
N VAL A 175 -17.81 -0.36 3.69
CA VAL A 175 -18.29 -1.45 4.55
C VAL A 175 -18.88 -2.54 3.68
N ALA A 176 -18.44 -3.78 3.90
CA ALA A 176 -19.00 -4.95 3.21
C ALA A 176 -19.26 -6.09 4.18
N GLY A 177 -20.37 -6.80 4.02
CA GLY A 177 -20.72 -7.95 4.84
C GLY A 177 -22.15 -7.99 5.32
N SER A 178 -22.40 -8.69 6.41
CA SER A 178 -23.73 -8.82 7.03
C SER A 178 -23.90 -7.82 8.16
N PHE A 179 -24.69 -6.76 7.96
CA PHE A 179 -24.90 -5.71 8.96
C PHE A 179 -26.19 -4.92 8.69
N ASP A 180 -26.64 -4.14 9.67
CA ASP A 180 -27.73 -3.18 9.52
C ASP A 180 -27.20 -1.94 8.78
N GLU A 181 -27.62 -1.79 7.52
CA GLU A 181 -27.12 -0.72 6.63
C GLU A 181 -27.55 0.66 7.12
N ASP A 182 -28.83 0.84 7.48
CA ASP A 182 -29.37 2.13 7.90
C ASP A 182 -28.70 2.60 9.21
N ALA A 183 -28.57 1.71 10.19
CA ALA A 183 -27.89 2.01 11.45
C ALA A 183 -26.41 2.35 11.22
N THR A 184 -25.72 1.61 10.35
CA THR A 184 -24.30 1.83 10.02
C THR A 184 -24.11 3.17 9.32
N ILE A 185 -24.92 3.49 8.32
CA ILE A 185 -24.87 4.78 7.61
C ILE A 185 -25.14 5.93 8.57
N ALA A 186 -26.12 5.79 9.47
CA ALA A 186 -26.43 6.81 10.47
C ALA A 186 -25.25 7.06 11.41
N ALA A 187 -24.61 5.99 11.94
CA ALA A 187 -23.46 6.09 12.82
C ALA A 187 -22.24 6.74 12.12
N LEU A 188 -21.92 6.32 10.89
CA LEU A 188 -20.85 6.90 10.10
C LEU A 188 -21.11 8.37 9.76
N SER A 189 -22.33 8.71 9.37
CA SER A 189 -22.73 10.10 9.03
C SER A 189 -22.63 11.01 10.25
N GLN A 190 -23.08 10.56 11.41
CA GLN A 190 -22.96 11.30 12.66
C GLN A 190 -21.48 11.43 13.07
N GLY A 191 -20.73 10.34 12.99
CA GLY A 191 -19.32 10.31 13.36
C GLY A 191 -18.47 11.25 12.50
N LEU A 192 -18.49 11.08 11.18
CA LEU A 192 -17.73 11.91 10.24
C LEU A 192 -18.25 13.35 10.16
N GLY A 193 -19.58 13.55 10.25
CA GLY A 193 -20.18 14.88 10.22
C GLY A 193 -19.81 15.78 11.41
N SER A 194 -19.29 15.19 12.48
CA SER A 194 -18.73 15.94 13.63
C SER A 194 -17.28 16.40 13.43
N LEU A 195 -16.59 15.94 12.39
CA LEU A 195 -15.28 16.42 12.02
C LEU A 195 -15.40 17.79 11.36
N GLU A 196 -14.53 18.72 11.74
CA GLU A 196 -14.48 20.03 11.10
C GLU A 196 -13.96 19.87 9.67
N GLY A 197 -14.84 20.07 8.69
CA GLY A 197 -14.47 20.24 7.29
C GLY A 197 -13.74 21.58 7.10
N SER A 198 -12.84 21.63 6.16
CA SER A 198 -12.24 22.89 5.73
C SER A 198 -12.58 23.09 4.26
N ALA A 199 -12.95 24.32 3.89
CA ALA A 199 -12.90 24.76 2.50
C ALA A 199 -11.41 24.84 2.05
N SER A 200 -10.65 23.76 2.28
CA SER A 200 -9.25 23.66 1.95
C SER A 200 -9.08 23.76 0.44
N LYS A 201 -8.09 24.50 0.00
CA LYS A 201 -7.62 24.48 -1.38
C LYS A 201 -7.47 23.03 -1.83
N ALA A 202 -7.92 22.74 -3.05
CA ALA A 202 -7.65 21.46 -3.68
C ALA A 202 -6.15 21.15 -3.52
N TYR A 203 -5.84 19.91 -3.15
CA TYR A 203 -4.47 19.45 -3.07
C TYR A 203 -3.78 19.72 -4.41
N GLU A 204 -2.71 20.51 -4.38
CA GLU A 204 -1.85 20.68 -5.55
C GLU A 204 -1.10 19.37 -5.77
N ARG A 205 -1.48 18.64 -6.82
CA ARG A 205 -0.84 17.39 -7.17
C ARG A 205 0.63 17.64 -7.49
N PRO A 206 1.55 16.88 -6.87
CA PRO A 206 2.95 16.96 -7.25
C PRO A 206 3.09 16.61 -8.74
N THR A 207 3.88 17.39 -9.45
CA THR A 207 4.20 17.09 -10.84
C THR A 207 5.01 15.79 -10.87
N VAL A 208 4.53 14.81 -11.64
CA VAL A 208 5.30 13.58 -11.86
C VAL A 208 6.52 13.94 -12.72
N PRO A 209 7.74 13.72 -12.23
CA PRO A 209 8.93 14.07 -13.00
C PRO A 209 9.09 13.15 -14.21
N GLU A 210 9.75 13.66 -15.25
CA GLU A 210 10.17 12.81 -16.35
C GLU A 210 11.25 11.84 -15.86
N VAL A 211 11.00 10.55 -16.05
CA VAL A 211 11.93 9.50 -15.62
C VAL A 211 13.15 9.49 -16.53
N LYS A 212 14.32 9.72 -15.96
CA LYS A 212 15.59 9.59 -16.65
C LYS A 212 16.11 8.17 -16.54
N ALA A 213 16.71 7.65 -17.62
CA ALA A 213 17.35 6.35 -17.55
C ALA A 213 18.51 6.36 -16.53
N PHE A 214 18.54 5.36 -15.67
CA PHE A 214 19.59 5.18 -14.70
C PHE A 214 20.03 3.70 -14.64
N LYS A 215 21.25 3.48 -14.16
CA LYS A 215 21.78 2.16 -13.80
C LYS A 215 22.61 2.36 -12.55
N GLU A 216 22.26 1.67 -11.50
CA GLU A 216 22.98 1.71 -10.24
C GLU A 216 23.36 0.30 -9.79
N LEU A 217 24.47 0.21 -9.12
CA LEU A 217 24.97 -1.00 -8.49
C LEU A 217 25.36 -0.64 -7.06
N ILE A 218 24.74 -1.32 -6.11
CA ILE A 218 25.12 -1.25 -4.70
C ILE A 218 25.88 -2.53 -4.38
N ASP A 219 27.07 -2.38 -3.85
CA ASP A 219 27.85 -3.51 -3.33
C ASP A 219 27.33 -3.88 -1.94
N TRP A 220 26.92 -5.14 -1.78
CA TRP A 220 26.31 -5.65 -0.57
C TRP A 220 26.89 -7.03 -0.25
N ASP A 221 27.23 -7.27 1.01
CA ASP A 221 27.74 -8.56 1.48
C ASP A 221 26.58 -9.58 1.60
N THR A 222 26.18 -10.16 0.48
CA THR A 222 25.10 -11.16 0.41
C THR A 222 25.38 -12.21 -0.65
N GLU A 223 24.85 -13.41 -0.44
CA GLU A 223 24.95 -14.51 -1.41
C GLU A 223 24.09 -14.30 -2.66
N MET A 224 23.02 -13.50 -2.55
CA MET A 224 22.04 -13.29 -3.61
C MET A 224 21.96 -11.81 -4.00
N ALA A 225 22.23 -11.51 -5.26
CA ALA A 225 21.99 -10.18 -5.80
C ALA A 225 20.49 -9.96 -6.08
N GLN A 226 20.00 -8.78 -5.72
CA GLN A 226 18.69 -8.31 -6.11
C GLN A 226 18.78 -7.53 -7.41
N LEU A 227 18.14 -8.03 -8.45
CA LEU A 227 18.08 -7.41 -9.77
C LEU A 227 16.70 -6.82 -9.98
N ILE A 228 16.61 -5.50 -10.15
CA ILE A 228 15.35 -4.84 -10.49
C ILE A 228 15.54 -4.08 -11.80
N MET A 229 14.65 -4.35 -12.75
CA MET A 229 14.54 -3.57 -13.97
C MET A 229 13.15 -2.92 -13.98
N ALA A 230 13.11 -1.60 -13.93
CA ALA A 230 11.88 -0.84 -13.81
C ALA A 230 11.71 0.17 -14.96
N MET A 231 10.46 0.47 -15.26
CA MET A 231 10.03 1.44 -16.25
C MET A 231 8.78 2.16 -15.78
N PRO A 232 8.45 3.34 -16.34
CA PRO A 232 7.17 3.98 -16.06
C PRO A 232 6.01 3.04 -16.36
N GLY A 233 5.15 2.85 -15.35
CA GLY A 233 3.92 2.07 -15.43
C GLY A 233 2.71 2.95 -15.71
N LEU A 234 1.52 2.38 -15.48
CA LEU A 234 0.25 3.06 -15.67
C LEU A 234 -0.29 3.61 -14.36
N SER A 235 -0.92 4.77 -14.41
CA SER A 235 -1.67 5.30 -13.27
C SER A 235 -2.91 4.45 -12.95
N THR A 236 -3.41 4.51 -11.72
CA THR A 236 -4.54 3.68 -11.25
C THR A 236 -5.77 3.77 -12.15
N LEU A 237 -6.11 4.96 -12.63
CA LEU A 237 -7.30 5.18 -13.48
C LEU A 237 -7.02 5.07 -14.98
N HIS A 238 -5.83 4.60 -15.39
CA HIS A 238 -5.50 4.50 -16.79
C HIS A 238 -6.33 3.39 -17.47
N ARG A 239 -6.94 3.70 -18.62
CA ARG A 239 -7.83 2.78 -19.36
C ARG A 239 -7.22 1.43 -19.73
N LEU A 240 -5.90 1.31 -19.75
CA LEU A 240 -5.18 0.08 -20.09
C LEU A 240 -4.76 -0.73 -18.85
N GLN A 241 -5.16 -0.35 -17.63
CA GLN A 241 -4.86 -1.13 -16.43
C GLN A 241 -5.28 -2.62 -16.56
N PRO A 242 -6.48 -2.95 -17.05
CA PRO A 242 -6.84 -4.36 -17.26
C PRO A 242 -5.92 -5.09 -18.24
N ALA A 243 -5.40 -4.38 -19.26
CA ALA A 243 -4.45 -4.97 -20.20
C ALA A 243 -3.07 -5.19 -19.56
N LEU A 244 -2.64 -4.30 -18.66
CA LEU A 244 -1.42 -4.45 -17.89
C LEU A 244 -1.48 -5.67 -16.96
N LEU A 245 -2.61 -5.92 -16.30
CA LEU A 245 -2.82 -7.12 -15.48
C LEU A 245 -2.73 -8.42 -16.30
N VAL A 246 -3.32 -8.42 -17.50
CA VAL A 246 -3.21 -9.56 -18.42
C VAL A 246 -1.75 -9.76 -18.86
N LEU A 247 -1.05 -8.67 -19.19
CA LEU A 247 0.36 -8.70 -19.55
C LEU A 247 1.21 -9.28 -18.44
N ASP A 248 1.00 -8.81 -17.23
CA ASP A 248 1.74 -9.21 -16.03
C ASP A 248 1.62 -10.72 -15.76
N LEU A 249 0.41 -11.25 -15.77
CA LEU A 249 0.18 -12.70 -15.64
C LEU A 249 0.87 -13.53 -16.73
N CYS A 250 0.96 -13.00 -17.94
CA CYS A 250 1.63 -13.68 -19.03
C CYS A 250 3.16 -13.61 -18.94
N LEU A 251 3.68 -12.50 -18.43
CA LEU A 251 5.12 -12.22 -18.41
C LEU A 251 5.82 -12.72 -17.15
N THR A 252 5.25 -12.50 -15.97
CA THR A 252 5.95 -12.67 -14.67
C THR A 252 5.20 -13.49 -13.64
N THR A 253 3.93 -13.18 -13.35
CA THR A 253 3.26 -13.57 -12.09
C THR A 253 2.90 -15.06 -12.01
N SER A 254 2.51 -15.69 -13.11
CA SER A 254 2.10 -17.10 -13.07
C SER A 254 3.28 -18.07 -13.27
N ALA A 255 3.19 -19.26 -12.69
CA ALA A 255 4.16 -20.33 -12.95
C ALA A 255 4.26 -20.74 -14.44
N SER A 256 3.26 -20.37 -15.22
CA SER A 256 3.24 -20.57 -16.67
C SER A 256 3.66 -19.34 -17.47
N SER A 257 4.06 -18.26 -16.80
CA SER A 257 4.53 -17.03 -17.42
C SER A 257 5.83 -17.22 -18.19
N ARG A 258 6.12 -16.29 -19.09
CA ARG A 258 7.29 -16.39 -19.96
C ARG A 258 8.59 -16.35 -19.18
N LEU A 259 8.76 -15.35 -18.32
CA LEU A 259 10.00 -15.18 -17.56
C LEU A 259 10.19 -16.28 -16.51
N PHE A 260 9.14 -16.69 -15.82
CA PHE A 260 9.25 -17.79 -14.87
C PHE A 260 9.76 -19.06 -15.56
N LYS A 261 9.20 -19.42 -16.73
CA LYS A 261 9.64 -20.59 -17.51
C LYS A 261 11.07 -20.44 -18.04
N GLU A 262 11.40 -19.30 -18.65
CA GLU A 262 12.70 -19.12 -19.30
C GLU A 262 13.84 -19.01 -18.29
N VAL A 263 13.63 -18.29 -17.18
CA VAL A 263 14.68 -17.98 -16.22
C VAL A 263 14.78 -19.06 -15.13
N ARG A 264 13.63 -19.45 -14.55
CA ARG A 264 13.61 -20.39 -13.42
C ARG A 264 13.52 -21.84 -13.87
N GLU A 265 12.49 -22.20 -14.63
CA GLU A 265 12.20 -23.61 -14.97
C GLU A 265 13.25 -24.22 -15.91
N LYS A 266 13.55 -23.54 -17.03
CA LYS A 266 14.43 -24.08 -18.06
C LYS A 266 15.91 -23.94 -17.74
N ARG A 267 16.31 -22.86 -17.06
CA ARG A 267 17.74 -22.52 -16.88
C ARG A 267 18.19 -22.49 -15.43
N GLY A 268 17.28 -22.44 -14.45
CA GLY A 268 17.62 -22.40 -13.04
C GLY A 268 18.53 -21.21 -12.67
N LEU A 269 18.27 -20.05 -13.30
CA LEU A 269 19.10 -18.86 -13.12
C LEU A 269 18.68 -18.01 -11.94
N ALA A 270 17.40 -17.99 -11.60
CA ALA A 270 16.86 -17.26 -10.46
C ALA A 270 16.09 -18.18 -9.52
N TYR A 271 16.17 -17.91 -8.21
CA TYR A 271 15.32 -18.54 -7.21
C TYR A 271 13.89 -18.01 -7.30
N ASN A 272 13.76 -16.71 -7.42
CA ASN A 272 12.51 -16.01 -7.62
C ASN A 272 12.63 -14.98 -8.76
N ILE A 273 11.59 -14.86 -9.55
CA ILE A 273 11.43 -13.81 -10.56
C ILE A 273 9.94 -13.44 -10.62
N GLY A 274 9.66 -12.17 -10.54
CA GLY A 274 8.30 -11.66 -10.50
C GLY A 274 8.21 -10.23 -11.01
N SER A 275 7.01 -9.67 -10.99
CA SER A 275 6.80 -8.27 -11.30
C SER A 275 6.96 -7.39 -10.07
N LEU A 276 7.37 -6.15 -10.31
CA LEU A 276 7.24 -5.02 -9.42
C LEU A 276 6.27 -4.06 -10.06
N GLN A 277 5.04 -4.02 -9.56
CA GLN A 277 3.99 -3.18 -10.13
C GLN A 277 3.36 -2.32 -9.05
N HIS A 278 3.41 -1.01 -9.23
CA HIS A 278 2.72 -0.05 -8.40
C HIS A 278 2.02 0.99 -9.27
N SER A 279 0.77 1.25 -8.95
CA SER A 279 -0.03 2.26 -9.63
C SER A 279 -0.47 3.30 -8.63
N TYR A 280 -0.18 4.52 -8.93
CA TYR A 280 -0.56 5.70 -8.17
C TYR A 280 -1.58 6.51 -8.95
N ARG A 281 -2.16 7.51 -8.33
CA ARG A 281 -3.19 8.34 -8.95
C ARG A 281 -2.78 8.94 -10.30
N ASP A 282 -1.57 9.47 -10.40
CA ASP A 282 -1.08 10.20 -11.58
C ASP A 282 0.18 9.56 -12.19
N SER A 283 0.70 8.48 -11.63
CA SER A 283 1.90 7.78 -12.08
C SER A 283 1.80 6.28 -11.86
N GLY A 284 2.82 5.56 -12.25
CA GLY A 284 2.98 4.15 -11.96
C GLY A 284 4.38 3.66 -12.27
N LEU A 285 4.67 2.48 -11.75
CA LEU A 285 5.90 1.74 -12.01
C LEU A 285 5.50 0.33 -12.45
N TYR A 286 6.16 -0.16 -13.47
CA TYR A 286 6.15 -1.57 -13.85
C TYR A 286 7.58 -2.05 -13.98
N GLY A 287 7.88 -3.22 -13.48
CA GLY A 287 9.22 -3.78 -13.52
C GLY A 287 9.26 -5.28 -13.34
N VAL A 288 10.45 -5.81 -13.48
CA VAL A 288 10.78 -7.20 -13.17
C VAL A 288 11.84 -7.20 -12.07
N ALA A 289 11.56 -7.95 -11.00
CA ALA A 289 12.47 -8.17 -9.90
C ALA A 289 12.90 -9.65 -9.86
N ALA A 290 14.16 -9.92 -9.58
CA ALA A 290 14.68 -11.27 -9.47
C ALA A 290 15.78 -11.37 -8.41
N ALA A 291 15.73 -12.43 -7.59
CA ALA A 291 16.82 -12.82 -6.70
C ALA A 291 17.70 -13.85 -7.40
N VAL A 292 18.96 -13.51 -7.63
CA VAL A 292 19.90 -14.28 -8.44
C VAL A 292 21.27 -14.39 -7.78
N SER A 293 22.04 -15.43 -8.07
CA SER A 293 23.46 -15.37 -7.70
C SER A 293 24.16 -14.30 -8.54
N PRO A 294 25.11 -13.52 -7.99
CA PRO A 294 25.77 -12.41 -8.69
C PRO A 294 26.30 -12.79 -10.08
N ALA A 295 26.89 -13.97 -10.21
CA ALA A 295 27.45 -14.49 -11.47
C ALA A 295 26.37 -14.71 -12.58
N LYS A 296 25.08 -14.78 -12.21
CA LYS A 296 23.98 -15.02 -13.15
C LYS A 296 23.18 -13.74 -13.48
N ALA A 297 23.45 -12.62 -12.81
CA ALA A 297 22.65 -11.39 -12.92
C ALA A 297 22.60 -10.85 -14.36
N GLU A 298 23.75 -10.82 -15.05
CA GLU A 298 23.82 -10.36 -16.44
C GLU A 298 23.01 -11.26 -17.38
N ALA A 299 23.12 -12.57 -17.25
CA ALA A 299 22.35 -13.52 -18.07
C ALA A 299 20.85 -13.39 -17.85
N VAL A 300 20.41 -13.14 -16.62
CA VAL A 300 18.99 -12.90 -16.31
C VAL A 300 18.53 -11.58 -16.93
N LEU A 301 19.32 -10.51 -16.80
CA LEU A 301 19.01 -9.22 -17.42
C LEU A 301 18.85 -9.34 -18.95
N GLU A 302 19.78 -10.03 -19.61
CA GLU A 302 19.71 -10.26 -21.05
C GLU A 302 18.44 -11.04 -21.46
N LEU A 303 18.06 -12.06 -20.70
CA LEU A 303 16.84 -12.83 -20.94
C LEU A 303 15.58 -11.99 -20.76
N VAL A 304 15.52 -11.16 -19.71
CA VAL A 304 14.37 -10.27 -19.50
C VAL A 304 14.24 -9.26 -20.67
N LEU A 305 15.36 -8.66 -21.09
CA LEU A 305 15.37 -7.74 -22.23
C LEU A 305 14.98 -8.44 -23.53
N ALA A 306 15.45 -9.67 -23.76
CA ALA A 306 15.09 -10.45 -24.95
C ALA A 306 13.59 -10.79 -24.97
N GLU A 307 13.00 -11.18 -23.83
CA GLU A 307 11.56 -11.46 -23.73
C GLU A 307 10.71 -10.19 -23.92
N LEU A 308 11.12 -9.05 -23.38
CA LEU A 308 10.46 -7.77 -23.62
C LEU A 308 10.54 -7.36 -25.10
N ALA A 309 11.68 -7.57 -25.75
CA ALA A 309 11.84 -7.32 -27.19
C ALA A 309 10.96 -8.24 -28.04
N LEU A 310 10.88 -9.52 -27.66
CA LEU A 310 10.03 -10.51 -28.32
C LEU A 310 8.54 -10.15 -28.15
N LEU A 311 8.15 -9.79 -26.93
CA LEU A 311 6.80 -9.34 -26.62
C LEU A 311 6.41 -8.09 -27.45
N LYS A 312 7.31 -7.13 -27.57
CA LYS A 312 7.08 -5.92 -28.40
C LYS A 312 6.92 -6.26 -29.88
N LYS A 313 7.65 -7.26 -30.37
CA LYS A 313 7.65 -7.67 -31.79
C LYS A 313 6.44 -8.53 -32.15
N GLU A 314 6.10 -9.50 -31.31
CA GLU A 314 5.16 -10.58 -31.63
C GLU A 314 3.85 -10.49 -30.83
N GLY A 315 3.84 -9.75 -29.73
CA GLY A 315 2.71 -9.67 -28.81
C GLY A 315 2.54 -10.94 -27.96
N LEU A 316 1.37 -11.04 -27.34
CA LEU A 316 0.92 -12.23 -26.62
C LEU A 316 0.14 -13.13 -27.56
N SER A 317 0.31 -14.44 -27.43
CA SER A 317 -0.51 -15.40 -28.13
C SER A 317 -1.94 -15.43 -27.57
N GLU A 318 -2.91 -15.81 -28.40
CA GLU A 318 -4.31 -15.95 -27.98
C GLU A 318 -4.45 -16.90 -26.76
N ARG A 319 -3.66 -17.98 -26.75
CA ARG A 319 -3.66 -18.95 -25.63
C ARG A 319 -3.17 -18.35 -24.32
N GLU A 320 -2.15 -17.49 -24.35
CA GLU A 320 -1.66 -16.75 -23.16
C GLU A 320 -2.73 -15.81 -22.64
N ILE A 321 -3.35 -15.02 -23.53
CA ILE A 321 -4.41 -14.09 -23.17
C ILE A 321 -5.62 -14.81 -22.57
N LEU A 322 -6.07 -15.90 -23.17
CA LEU A 322 -7.21 -16.66 -22.65
C LEU A 322 -6.92 -17.24 -21.27
N ARG A 323 -5.72 -17.77 -21.06
CA ARG A 323 -5.30 -18.30 -19.76
C ARG A 323 -5.23 -17.20 -18.69
N ALA A 324 -4.62 -16.06 -19.00
CA ALA A 324 -4.54 -14.93 -18.07
C ALA A 324 -5.94 -14.38 -17.72
N LYS A 325 -6.82 -14.25 -18.71
CA LYS A 325 -8.22 -13.85 -18.47
C LYS A 325 -8.98 -14.84 -17.59
N SER A 326 -8.75 -16.15 -17.77
CA SER A 326 -9.37 -17.17 -16.91
C SER A 326 -8.89 -17.06 -15.48
N GLN A 327 -7.60 -16.83 -15.26
CA GLN A 327 -7.02 -16.63 -13.93
C GLN A 327 -7.57 -15.35 -13.29
N LEU A 328 -7.51 -14.20 -13.95
CA LEU A 328 -8.07 -12.94 -13.43
C LEU A 328 -9.55 -13.05 -13.09
N ARG A 329 -10.33 -13.76 -13.94
CA ARG A 329 -11.74 -14.01 -13.63
C ARG A 329 -11.92 -14.83 -12.35
N THR A 330 -11.08 -15.85 -12.18
CA THR A 330 -11.11 -16.69 -10.96
C THR A 330 -10.75 -15.84 -9.73
N ASP A 331 -9.67 -15.10 -9.78
CA ASP A 331 -9.21 -14.25 -8.68
C ASP A 331 -10.30 -13.24 -8.30
N LEU A 332 -10.87 -12.52 -9.27
CA LEU A 332 -11.97 -11.57 -9.06
C LEU A 332 -13.24 -12.18 -8.46
N LEU A 333 -13.53 -13.45 -8.79
CA LEU A 333 -14.69 -14.14 -8.23
C LEU A 333 -14.42 -14.64 -6.81
N MET A 334 -13.21 -15.12 -6.54
CA MET A 334 -12.79 -15.57 -5.22
C MET A 334 -12.66 -14.38 -4.25
N ASP A 335 -12.17 -13.24 -4.70
CA ASP A 335 -12.11 -12.01 -3.90
C ASP A 335 -13.51 -11.58 -3.40
N LYS A 336 -14.57 -11.87 -4.18
CA LYS A 336 -15.94 -11.63 -3.74
C LYS A 336 -16.42 -12.51 -2.58
N GLU A 337 -15.68 -13.54 -2.21
CA GLU A 337 -15.96 -14.35 -1.02
C GLU A 337 -15.35 -13.73 0.25
N SER A 338 -14.41 -12.80 0.10
CA SER A 338 -13.77 -12.06 1.21
C SER A 338 -14.43 -10.70 1.42
N MET A 339 -14.94 -10.45 2.62
CA MET A 339 -15.55 -9.16 2.96
C MET A 339 -14.50 -8.04 3.00
N SER A 340 -13.29 -8.34 3.42
CA SER A 340 -12.18 -7.38 3.38
C SER A 340 -11.81 -7.00 1.93
N ALA A 341 -11.76 -7.97 1.01
CA ALA A 341 -11.51 -7.68 -0.41
C ALA A 341 -12.65 -6.87 -1.05
N ARG A 342 -13.92 -7.16 -0.69
CA ARG A 342 -15.08 -6.37 -1.14
C ARG A 342 -15.02 -4.94 -0.62
N SER A 343 -14.79 -4.76 0.68
CA SER A 343 -14.68 -3.43 1.29
C SER A 343 -13.56 -2.62 0.62
N THR A 344 -12.38 -3.20 0.45
CA THR A 344 -11.25 -2.56 -0.23
C THR A 344 -11.54 -2.26 -1.70
N GLY A 345 -12.20 -3.17 -2.41
CA GLY A 345 -12.52 -3.00 -3.84
C GLY A 345 -13.63 -1.99 -4.12
N ASN A 346 -14.46 -1.66 -3.13
CA ASN A 346 -15.54 -0.68 -3.24
C ASN A 346 -15.07 0.76 -2.97
N ALA A 347 -13.93 0.96 -2.29
CA ALA A 347 -13.36 2.26 -1.98
C ALA A 347 -12.49 2.81 -3.09
#